data_542a3342372729b00d50ec5893a38cdb
#
_entry.id   542a3342372729b00d50ec5893a38cdb
#
_cell.length_a   1.000
_cell.length_b   1.000
_cell.length_c   1.000
_cell.angle_alpha   90.00
_cell.angle_beta   90.00
_cell.angle_gamma   90.00
#
_symmetry.space_group_name_H-M   'P 1'
#
loop_
_entity.id
_entity.type
_entity.pdbx_description
1 polymer ?
#
loop_
_entity_poly.entity_id
_entity_poly.type
_entity_poly.pdbx_seq_one_letter_code
_entity_poly.pdbx_strand_id
1 'polypeptide(L)'
;MSKDKSGVWITGASSGIGRAAAIEFAKTGAKVFASGRRAAELERINTELDNDQISVEVFPCNVASSTNVDQTVKKILANSKIDCLINNAGITSFKLAEENSINEINDIINTNLLGSIYAIKAVLPQMISNRSGTIINILSVVTKKTFTNSSVYAASKMGLLGYTNVLREEVRKHNIKVINVIPGATATTMWSKEMRNQFSDRMMTSEDIARVLVWAFLQKENLVTEELVLRPIEGDL
;
A
#
# COMPACT_ATOMS: atom_id res chain seq x y z
N MET A 1 -16.23 18.94 -19.96
CA MET A 1 -14.80 18.63 -19.77
C MET A 1 -14.73 17.29 -19.08
N SER A 2 -14.28 16.23 -19.74
CA SER A 2 -14.03 14.95 -19.07
C SER A 2 -12.92 15.18 -18.04
N LYS A 3 -13.23 15.05 -16.76
CA LYS A 3 -12.19 14.95 -15.74
C LYS A 3 -11.37 13.72 -16.11
N ASP A 4 -10.11 13.90 -16.52
CA ASP A 4 -9.19 12.78 -16.64
C ASP A 4 -9.28 11.96 -15.37
N LYS A 5 -9.56 10.67 -15.52
CA LYS A 5 -9.67 9.77 -14.36
C LYS A 5 -8.32 9.74 -13.66
N SER A 6 -8.32 9.94 -12.35
CA SER A 6 -7.09 9.88 -11.54
C SER A 6 -6.45 8.49 -11.65
N GLY A 7 -5.14 8.45 -11.93
CA GLY A 7 -4.37 7.21 -11.98
C GLY A 7 -3.90 6.79 -10.59
N VAL A 8 -4.23 5.59 -10.16
CA VAL A 8 -3.89 5.05 -8.83
C VAL A 8 -3.08 3.77 -8.99
N TRP A 9 -1.81 3.80 -8.60
CA TRP A 9 -0.96 2.62 -8.61
C TRP A 9 -0.89 1.99 -7.22
N ILE A 10 -1.24 0.69 -7.14
CA ILE A 10 -1.32 -0.07 -5.89
C ILE A 10 -0.36 -1.24 -5.93
N THR A 11 0.62 -1.27 -5.02
CA THR A 11 1.53 -2.39 -4.85
C THR A 11 0.95 -3.45 -3.90
N GLY A 12 1.24 -4.73 -4.14
CA GLY A 12 0.69 -5.80 -3.30
C GLY A 12 -0.82 -6.00 -3.45
N ALA A 13 -1.38 -5.69 -4.61
CA ALA A 13 -2.82 -5.73 -4.89
C ALA A 13 -3.40 -7.14 -5.07
N SER A 14 -2.60 -8.20 -4.97
CA SER A 14 -3.09 -9.58 -5.20
C SER A 14 -3.88 -10.18 -4.04
N SER A 15 -3.98 -9.52 -2.88
CA SER A 15 -4.73 -9.99 -1.71
C SER A 15 -4.90 -8.89 -0.65
N GLY A 16 -5.77 -9.14 0.34
CA GLY A 16 -5.91 -8.30 1.53
C GLY A 16 -6.23 -6.84 1.22
N ILE A 17 -5.63 -5.92 1.98
CA ILE A 17 -5.88 -4.47 1.88
C ILE A 17 -5.64 -3.95 0.46
N GLY A 18 -4.55 -4.38 -0.20
CA GLY A 18 -4.23 -3.90 -1.55
C GLY A 18 -5.27 -4.31 -2.59
N ARG A 19 -5.83 -5.52 -2.48
CA ARG A 19 -6.91 -6.00 -3.34
C ARG A 19 -8.21 -5.24 -3.10
N ALA A 20 -8.61 -5.10 -1.84
CA ALA A 20 -9.78 -4.32 -1.48
C ALA A 20 -9.64 -2.86 -1.94
N ALA A 21 -8.45 -2.26 -1.78
CA ALA A 21 -8.17 -0.92 -2.27
C ALA A 21 -8.31 -0.81 -3.80
N ALA A 22 -7.81 -1.80 -4.56
CA ALA A 22 -7.95 -1.80 -6.01
C ALA A 22 -9.43 -1.79 -6.44
N ILE A 23 -10.27 -2.58 -5.78
CA ILE A 23 -11.71 -2.63 -6.01
C ILE A 23 -12.38 -1.31 -5.64
N GLU A 24 -12.13 -0.80 -4.42
CA GLU A 24 -12.77 0.43 -3.94
C GLU A 24 -12.37 1.66 -4.76
N PHE A 25 -11.10 1.80 -5.15
CA PHE A 25 -10.67 2.89 -6.04
C PHE A 25 -11.28 2.77 -7.44
N ALA A 26 -11.37 1.55 -8.01
CA ALA A 26 -12.02 1.33 -9.30
C ALA A 26 -13.50 1.76 -9.29
N LYS A 27 -14.23 1.48 -8.20
CA LYS A 27 -15.63 1.93 -8.01
C LYS A 27 -15.78 3.45 -8.00
N THR A 28 -14.75 4.23 -7.64
CA THR A 28 -14.79 5.69 -7.74
C THR A 28 -14.64 6.21 -9.18
N GLY A 29 -14.36 5.34 -10.13
CA GLY A 29 -14.05 5.68 -11.50
C GLY A 29 -12.56 6.01 -11.73
N ALA A 30 -11.69 5.82 -10.75
CA ALA A 30 -10.25 5.96 -10.91
C ALA A 30 -9.70 4.91 -11.90
N LYS A 31 -8.61 5.27 -12.60
CA LYS A 31 -7.83 4.33 -13.39
C LYS A 31 -6.84 3.61 -12.47
N VAL A 32 -7.10 2.36 -12.15
CA VAL A 32 -6.31 1.59 -11.18
C VAL A 32 -5.28 0.72 -11.88
N PHE A 33 -4.01 0.81 -11.44
CA PHE A 33 -2.89 -0.02 -11.85
C PHE A 33 -2.53 -0.96 -10.71
N ALA A 34 -2.94 -2.21 -10.80
CA ALA A 34 -2.73 -3.20 -9.75
C ALA A 34 -1.41 -3.95 -9.95
N SER A 35 -0.54 -3.94 -8.96
CA SER A 35 0.75 -4.63 -9.01
C SER A 35 0.93 -5.65 -7.88
N GLY A 36 1.57 -6.76 -8.22
CA GLY A 36 1.93 -7.85 -7.33
C GLY A 36 2.67 -8.93 -8.10
N ARG A 37 3.21 -9.93 -7.40
CA ARG A 37 3.97 -11.02 -8.04
C ARG A 37 3.09 -12.04 -8.75
N ARG A 38 1.84 -12.21 -8.30
CA ARG A 38 0.90 -13.24 -8.77
C ARG A 38 -0.08 -12.64 -9.78
N ALA A 39 0.26 -12.72 -11.07
CA ALA A 39 -0.55 -12.16 -12.15
C ALA A 39 -2.00 -12.70 -12.14
N ALA A 40 -2.18 -14.01 -12.00
CA ALA A 40 -3.50 -14.63 -11.99
C ALA A 40 -4.41 -14.10 -10.86
N GLU A 41 -3.85 -13.81 -9.68
CA GLU A 41 -4.63 -13.24 -8.58
C GLU A 41 -5.00 -11.77 -8.83
N LEU A 42 -4.19 -11.04 -9.58
CA LEU A 42 -4.50 -9.67 -9.98
C LEU A 42 -5.62 -9.65 -11.03
N GLU A 43 -5.59 -10.55 -12.01
CA GLU A 43 -6.64 -10.65 -13.02
C GLU A 43 -8.00 -11.02 -12.43
N ARG A 44 -8.03 -11.80 -11.34
CA ARG A 44 -9.28 -12.12 -10.62
C ARG A 44 -9.99 -10.89 -10.03
N ILE A 45 -9.30 -9.76 -9.87
CA ILE A 45 -9.96 -8.52 -9.42
C ILE A 45 -11.02 -8.11 -10.42
N ASN A 46 -10.75 -8.24 -11.73
CA ASN A 46 -11.69 -7.86 -12.77
C ASN A 46 -12.93 -8.75 -12.79
N THR A 47 -12.81 -10.05 -12.43
CA THR A 47 -13.97 -10.94 -12.36
C THR A 47 -14.90 -10.62 -11.17
N GLU A 48 -14.42 -9.92 -10.17
CA GLU A 48 -15.21 -9.51 -8.98
C GLU A 48 -15.86 -8.15 -9.16
N LEU A 49 -15.33 -7.32 -10.05
CA LEU A 49 -15.91 -6.00 -10.32
C LEU A 49 -17.26 -6.10 -11.03
N ASP A 50 -17.57 -7.26 -11.64
CA ASP A 50 -18.86 -7.60 -12.26
C ASP A 50 -19.51 -6.43 -13.04
N ASN A 51 -18.69 -5.63 -13.73
CA ASN A 51 -19.13 -4.45 -14.45
C ASN A 51 -18.17 -4.15 -15.61
N ASP A 52 -18.61 -4.31 -16.83
CA ASP A 52 -17.81 -4.07 -18.04
C ASP A 52 -17.26 -2.63 -18.18
N GLN A 53 -17.77 -1.68 -17.40
CA GLN A 53 -17.33 -0.28 -17.42
C GLN A 53 -16.22 0.02 -16.40
N ILE A 54 -15.96 -0.91 -15.47
CA ILE A 54 -14.97 -0.75 -14.38
C ILE A 54 -13.96 -1.87 -14.47
N SER A 55 -12.71 -1.53 -14.67
CA SER A 55 -11.62 -2.51 -14.75
C SER A 55 -10.36 -2.00 -14.09
N VAL A 56 -9.50 -2.95 -13.72
CA VAL A 56 -8.18 -2.70 -13.15
C VAL A 56 -7.13 -3.17 -14.17
N GLU A 57 -6.18 -2.31 -14.49
CA GLU A 57 -5.05 -2.69 -15.34
C GLU A 57 -4.00 -3.43 -14.51
N VAL A 58 -3.58 -4.61 -14.98
CA VAL A 58 -2.67 -5.48 -14.24
C VAL A 58 -1.22 -5.30 -14.70
N PHE A 59 -0.34 -5.02 -13.75
CA PHE A 59 1.10 -4.87 -13.95
C PHE A 59 1.86 -5.77 -12.97
N PRO A 60 2.20 -7.01 -13.35
CA PRO A 60 3.00 -7.89 -12.49
C PRO A 60 4.32 -7.22 -12.11
N CYS A 61 4.57 -7.11 -10.80
CA CYS A 61 5.75 -6.42 -10.28
C CYS A 61 6.23 -7.06 -8.97
N ASN A 62 7.54 -7.35 -8.91
CA ASN A 62 8.24 -7.62 -7.66
C ASN A 62 8.85 -6.32 -7.14
N VAL A 63 8.27 -5.74 -6.09
CA VAL A 63 8.73 -4.47 -5.52
C VAL A 63 10.14 -4.56 -4.91
N ALA A 64 10.62 -5.74 -4.51
CA ALA A 64 11.97 -5.94 -4.01
C ALA A 64 13.06 -5.76 -5.10
N SER A 65 12.67 -5.64 -6.37
CA SER A 65 13.57 -5.35 -7.50
C SER A 65 13.36 -3.93 -8.02
N SER A 66 14.33 -3.05 -7.82
CA SER A 66 14.27 -1.67 -8.32
C SER A 66 14.10 -1.62 -9.83
N THR A 67 14.78 -2.49 -10.57
CA THR A 67 14.65 -2.60 -12.04
C THR A 67 13.23 -2.97 -12.45
N ASN A 68 12.58 -3.91 -11.73
CA ASN A 68 11.22 -4.33 -12.04
C ASN A 68 10.21 -3.20 -11.74
N VAL A 69 10.43 -2.45 -10.65
CA VAL A 69 9.66 -1.26 -10.31
C VAL A 69 9.79 -0.18 -11.40
N ASP A 70 10.99 0.16 -11.81
CA ASP A 70 11.24 1.16 -12.86
C ASP A 70 10.59 0.77 -14.20
N GLN A 71 10.69 -0.50 -14.59
CA GLN A 71 10.02 -0.99 -15.80
C GLN A 71 8.50 -0.90 -15.71
N THR A 72 7.93 -1.22 -14.54
CA THR A 72 6.49 -1.13 -14.31
C THR A 72 6.00 0.31 -14.42
N VAL A 73 6.66 1.24 -13.74
CA VAL A 73 6.29 2.66 -13.78
C VAL A 73 6.44 3.22 -15.19
N LYS A 74 7.51 2.90 -15.93
CA LYS A 74 7.67 3.31 -17.33
C LYS A 74 6.52 2.81 -18.21
N LYS A 75 6.06 1.58 -18.03
CA LYS A 75 4.92 1.03 -18.79
C LYS A 75 3.62 1.78 -18.46
N ILE A 76 3.36 2.09 -17.20
CA ILE A 76 2.18 2.85 -16.79
C ILE A 76 2.23 4.27 -17.36
N LEU A 77 3.38 4.94 -17.23
CA LEU A 77 3.56 6.34 -17.67
C LEU A 77 3.60 6.51 -19.19
N ALA A 78 3.76 5.45 -19.97
CA ALA A 78 3.70 5.51 -21.43
C ALA A 78 2.33 5.98 -21.94
N ASN A 79 1.23 5.65 -21.24
CA ASN A 79 -0.15 5.94 -21.68
C ASN A 79 -1.03 6.55 -20.58
N SER A 80 -0.46 6.86 -19.41
CA SER A 80 -1.22 7.31 -18.25
C SER A 80 -0.34 8.14 -17.32
N LYS A 81 -0.95 8.68 -16.28
CA LYS A 81 -0.27 9.34 -15.16
C LYS A 81 -0.53 8.58 -13.86
N ILE A 82 0.33 8.75 -12.87
CA ILE A 82 0.14 8.22 -11.53
C ILE A 82 -0.10 9.41 -10.60
N ASP A 83 -1.37 9.63 -10.23
CA ASP A 83 -1.78 10.69 -9.30
C ASP A 83 -1.71 10.21 -7.85
N CYS A 84 -1.83 8.89 -7.62
CA CYS A 84 -1.71 8.27 -6.32
C CYS A 84 -0.86 7.00 -6.38
N LEU A 85 0.11 6.89 -5.48
CA LEU A 85 0.83 5.65 -5.19
C LEU A 85 0.35 5.10 -3.84
N ILE A 86 -0.06 3.83 -3.80
CA ILE A 86 -0.35 3.11 -2.56
C ILE A 86 0.72 2.04 -2.35
N ASN A 87 1.66 2.30 -1.44
CA ASN A 87 2.65 1.36 -0.97
C ASN A 87 2.00 0.41 0.04
N ASN A 88 1.49 -0.72 -0.46
CA ASN A 88 0.84 -1.72 0.37
C ASN A 88 1.58 -3.06 0.38
N ALA A 89 2.42 -3.35 -0.62
CA ALA A 89 3.19 -4.59 -0.64
C ALA A 89 3.96 -4.79 0.67
N GLY A 90 3.78 -5.94 1.30
CA GLY A 90 4.44 -6.26 2.55
C GLY A 90 4.30 -7.73 2.91
N ILE A 91 5.29 -8.22 3.65
CA ILE A 91 5.34 -9.56 4.23
C ILE A 91 5.77 -9.46 5.69
N THR A 92 5.51 -10.48 6.45
CA THR A 92 5.92 -10.59 7.86
C THR A 92 6.41 -11.99 8.18
N SER A 93 7.17 -12.10 9.27
CA SER A 93 7.34 -13.32 10.05
C SER A 93 6.91 -13.04 11.49
N PHE A 94 6.16 -13.95 12.10
CA PHE A 94 5.82 -13.90 13.52
C PHE A 94 6.72 -14.86 14.29
N LYS A 95 7.98 -14.47 14.49
CA LYS A 95 9.05 -15.27 15.10
C LYS A 95 9.84 -14.44 16.09
N LEU A 96 10.46 -15.11 17.07
CA LEU A 96 11.49 -14.49 17.92
C LEU A 96 12.68 -14.03 17.05
N ALA A 97 13.46 -13.08 17.57
CA ALA A 97 14.55 -12.47 16.80
C ALA A 97 15.58 -13.51 16.31
N GLU A 98 15.93 -14.47 17.17
CA GLU A 98 16.88 -15.54 16.86
C GLU A 98 16.37 -16.61 15.90
N GLU A 99 15.05 -16.69 15.71
CA GLU A 99 14.41 -17.67 14.80
C GLU A 99 14.30 -17.17 13.35
N ASN A 100 14.50 -15.88 13.13
CA ASN A 100 14.47 -15.33 11.78
C ASN A 100 15.75 -15.69 11.02
N SER A 101 15.63 -16.40 9.92
CA SER A 101 16.76 -16.63 9.02
C SER A 101 17.20 -15.32 8.33
N ILE A 102 18.47 -15.26 7.92
CA ILE A 102 18.99 -14.11 7.16
C ILE A 102 18.19 -13.85 5.88
N ASN A 103 17.71 -14.88 5.22
CA ASN A 103 16.88 -14.75 4.03
C ASN A 103 15.52 -14.11 4.36
N GLU A 104 14.84 -14.53 5.42
CA GLU A 104 13.59 -13.90 5.87
C GLU A 104 13.79 -12.44 6.25
N ILE A 105 14.88 -12.12 6.96
CA ILE A 105 15.23 -10.73 7.29
C ILE A 105 15.39 -9.91 6.01
N ASN A 106 16.18 -10.38 5.06
CA ASN A 106 16.40 -9.70 3.78
C ASN A 106 15.11 -9.54 3.00
N ASP A 107 14.27 -10.57 2.92
CA ASP A 107 13.00 -10.52 2.19
C ASP A 107 12.03 -9.49 2.78
N ILE A 108 11.94 -9.42 4.11
CA ILE A 108 11.08 -8.46 4.81
C ILE A 108 11.58 -7.03 4.57
N ILE A 109 12.86 -6.78 4.75
CA ILE A 109 13.45 -5.44 4.55
C ILE A 109 13.35 -5.02 3.08
N ASN A 110 13.70 -5.91 2.14
CA ASN A 110 13.66 -5.63 0.71
C ASN A 110 12.22 -5.36 0.23
N THR A 111 11.24 -6.10 0.74
CA THR A 111 9.84 -5.92 0.32
C THR A 111 9.20 -4.70 0.99
N ASN A 112 9.23 -4.62 2.32
CA ASN A 112 8.45 -3.66 3.08
C ASN A 112 9.05 -2.25 3.07
N LEU A 113 10.38 -2.15 3.12
CA LEU A 113 11.10 -0.89 3.20
C LEU A 113 11.65 -0.47 1.84
N LEU A 114 12.59 -1.23 1.30
CA LEU A 114 13.24 -0.84 0.04
C LEU A 114 12.27 -0.84 -1.13
N GLY A 115 11.34 -1.80 -1.20
CA GLY A 115 10.32 -1.85 -2.23
C GLY A 115 9.42 -0.60 -2.26
N SER A 116 9.02 -0.12 -1.07
CA SER A 116 8.28 1.13 -0.95
C SER A 116 9.11 2.35 -1.38
N ILE A 117 10.39 2.40 -0.98
CA ILE A 117 11.32 3.47 -1.38
C ILE A 117 11.53 3.45 -2.91
N TYR A 118 11.70 2.29 -3.53
CA TYR A 118 11.85 2.18 -4.98
C TYR A 118 10.61 2.67 -5.73
N ALA A 119 9.41 2.28 -5.26
CA ALA A 119 8.16 2.75 -5.85
C ALA A 119 8.01 4.28 -5.76
N ILE A 120 8.29 4.86 -4.58
CA ILE A 120 8.29 6.31 -4.38
C ILE A 120 9.29 6.98 -5.33
N LYS A 121 10.54 6.52 -5.35
CA LYS A 121 11.59 7.07 -6.21
C LYS A 121 11.20 7.05 -7.70
N ALA A 122 10.52 6.00 -8.14
CA ALA A 122 10.11 5.86 -9.54
C ALA A 122 8.98 6.81 -9.97
N VAL A 123 8.01 7.12 -9.06
CA VAL A 123 6.89 8.02 -9.39
C VAL A 123 7.18 9.48 -9.10
N LEU A 124 8.10 9.76 -8.19
CA LEU A 124 8.36 11.11 -7.66
C LEU A 124 8.74 12.15 -8.74
N PRO A 125 9.57 11.84 -9.76
CA PRO A 125 9.90 12.80 -10.82
C PRO A 125 8.66 13.32 -11.56
N GLN A 126 7.71 12.44 -11.89
CA GLN A 126 6.45 12.81 -12.56
C GLN A 126 5.57 13.66 -11.64
N MET A 127 5.43 13.29 -10.36
CA MET A 127 4.64 14.04 -9.39
C MET A 127 5.23 15.43 -9.14
N ILE A 128 6.55 15.57 -9.05
CA ILE A 128 7.26 16.86 -8.92
C ILE A 128 7.02 17.73 -10.14
N SER A 129 7.19 17.18 -11.35
CA SER A 129 6.95 17.90 -12.61
C SER A 129 5.51 18.41 -12.70
N ASN A 130 4.55 17.62 -12.28
CA ASN A 130 3.12 17.97 -12.30
C ASN A 130 2.71 18.86 -11.12
N ARG A 131 3.59 19.04 -10.12
CA ARG A 131 3.29 19.74 -8.85
C ARG A 131 2.01 19.21 -8.19
N SER A 132 1.80 17.92 -8.27
CA SER A 132 0.62 17.23 -7.75
C SER A 132 0.91 15.74 -7.58
N GLY A 133 0.43 15.14 -6.49
CA GLY A 133 0.54 13.72 -6.24
C GLY A 133 0.13 13.36 -4.81
N THR A 134 -0.19 12.10 -4.62
CA THR A 134 -0.46 11.54 -3.28
C THR A 134 0.28 10.23 -3.13
N ILE A 135 1.01 10.07 -2.03
CA ILE A 135 1.70 8.85 -1.66
C ILE A 135 1.09 8.34 -0.37
N ILE A 136 0.47 7.17 -0.41
CA ILE A 136 -0.13 6.52 0.76
C ILE A 136 0.70 5.30 1.11
N ASN A 137 1.17 5.21 2.36
CA ASN A 137 1.98 4.10 2.83
C ASN A 137 1.22 3.29 3.88
N ILE A 138 1.07 1.99 3.65
CA ILE A 138 0.47 1.08 4.62
C ILE A 138 1.56 0.63 5.59
N LEU A 139 1.55 1.25 6.77
CA LEU A 139 2.41 0.90 7.89
C LEU A 139 1.79 -0.21 8.76
N SER A 140 1.88 -0.09 10.06
CA SER A 140 1.25 -0.98 11.05
C SER A 140 1.33 -0.36 12.45
N VAL A 141 0.45 -0.77 13.35
CA VAL A 141 0.51 -0.41 14.79
C VAL A 141 1.82 -0.84 15.47
N VAL A 142 2.63 -1.71 14.87
CA VAL A 142 3.99 -2.01 15.35
C VAL A 142 4.90 -0.77 15.37
N THR A 143 4.53 0.31 14.66
CA THR A 143 5.22 1.61 14.73
C THR A 143 4.80 2.46 15.95
N LYS A 144 3.77 2.05 16.67
CA LYS A 144 3.20 2.78 17.82
C LYS A 144 3.24 1.98 19.13
N LYS A 145 3.33 0.65 19.05
CA LYS A 145 3.36 -0.27 20.18
C LYS A 145 4.29 -1.45 19.89
N THR A 146 4.98 -1.91 20.90
CA THR A 146 5.85 -3.08 20.80
C THR A 146 5.03 -4.37 20.88
N PHE A 147 5.27 -5.27 19.94
CA PHE A 147 4.74 -6.64 19.95
C PHE A 147 5.92 -7.62 19.89
N THR A 148 5.89 -8.65 20.72
CA THR A 148 6.84 -9.76 20.61
C THR A 148 6.71 -10.47 19.27
N ASN A 149 7.71 -11.23 18.87
CA ASN A 149 7.74 -11.97 17.60
C ASN A 149 7.61 -11.12 16.34
N SER A 150 7.95 -9.82 16.41
CA SER A 150 7.75 -8.88 15.30
C SER A 150 8.97 -8.00 15.02
N SER A 151 10.15 -8.35 15.52
CA SER A 151 11.35 -7.47 15.52
C SER A 151 11.70 -6.97 14.10
N VAL A 152 11.86 -7.87 13.14
CA VAL A 152 12.24 -7.52 11.74
C VAL A 152 11.12 -6.77 11.04
N TYR A 153 9.87 -7.20 11.23
CA TYR A 153 8.72 -6.51 10.67
C TYR A 153 8.58 -5.09 11.22
N ALA A 154 8.69 -4.93 12.54
CA ALA A 154 8.67 -3.62 13.19
C ALA A 154 9.81 -2.72 12.66
N ALA A 155 11.03 -3.24 12.56
CA ALA A 155 12.16 -2.50 11.98
C ALA A 155 11.86 -2.01 10.56
N SER A 156 11.27 -2.86 9.70
CA SER A 156 10.90 -2.48 8.34
C SER A 156 9.85 -1.36 8.28
N LYS A 157 8.82 -1.44 9.14
CA LYS A 157 7.74 -0.44 9.17
C LYS A 157 8.16 0.86 9.86
N MET A 158 9.01 0.79 10.89
CA MET A 158 9.60 1.97 11.52
C MET A 158 10.60 2.67 10.59
N GLY A 159 11.40 1.92 9.83
CA GLY A 159 12.27 2.49 8.80
C GLY A 159 11.47 3.24 7.72
N LEU A 160 10.36 2.66 7.26
CA LEU A 160 9.47 3.31 6.29
C LEU A 160 8.80 4.55 6.90
N LEU A 161 8.36 4.52 8.16
CA LEU A 161 7.81 5.69 8.85
C LEU A 161 8.83 6.83 8.90
N GLY A 162 10.08 6.54 9.31
CA GLY A 162 11.16 7.53 9.34
C GLY A 162 11.41 8.14 7.97
N TYR A 163 11.54 7.30 6.94
CA TYR A 163 11.73 7.75 5.56
C TYR A 163 10.60 8.65 5.07
N THR A 164 9.35 8.26 5.28
CA THR A 164 8.19 9.00 4.78
C THR A 164 7.92 10.29 5.53
N ASN A 165 8.32 10.40 6.81
CA ASN A 165 8.26 11.64 7.57
C ASN A 165 9.22 12.69 7.00
N VAL A 166 10.45 12.32 6.64
CA VAL A 166 11.41 13.22 5.99
C VAL A 166 10.93 13.57 4.58
N LEU A 167 10.53 12.57 3.79
CA LEU A 167 10.02 12.78 2.42
C LEU A 167 8.87 13.79 2.41
N ARG A 168 7.96 13.74 3.37
CA ARG A 168 6.83 14.67 3.47
C ARG A 168 7.29 16.13 3.44
N GLU A 169 8.31 16.46 4.23
CA GLU A 169 8.84 17.83 4.28
C GLU A 169 9.56 18.22 2.99
N GLU A 170 10.29 17.29 2.36
CA GLU A 170 10.99 17.53 1.10
C GLU A 170 10.04 17.84 -0.07
N VAL A 171 8.84 17.21 -0.08
CA VAL A 171 7.92 17.30 -1.23
C VAL A 171 6.75 18.28 -1.03
N ARG A 172 6.54 18.87 0.16
CA ARG A 172 5.49 19.88 0.41
C ARG A 172 5.52 21.01 -0.60
N LYS A 173 6.69 21.54 -0.91
CA LYS A 173 6.88 22.62 -1.90
C LYS A 173 6.42 22.26 -3.32
N HIS A 174 6.22 20.98 -3.59
CA HIS A 174 5.75 20.45 -4.87
C HIS A 174 4.26 20.05 -4.83
N ASN A 175 3.53 20.39 -3.76
CA ASN A 175 2.13 20.06 -3.58
C ASN A 175 1.86 18.54 -3.65
N ILE A 176 2.78 17.73 -3.08
CA ILE A 176 2.66 16.28 -2.99
C ILE A 176 2.31 15.90 -1.57
N LYS A 177 1.24 15.12 -1.41
CA LYS A 177 0.76 14.63 -0.12
C LYS A 177 1.43 13.30 0.23
N VAL A 178 1.92 13.15 1.46
CA VAL A 178 2.46 11.88 1.98
C VAL A 178 1.66 11.49 3.21
N ILE A 179 0.95 10.38 3.11
CA ILE A 179 -0.01 9.87 4.10
C ILE A 179 0.46 8.53 4.61
N ASN A 180 0.56 8.37 5.92
CA ASN A 180 0.87 7.13 6.59
C ASN A 180 -0.40 6.55 7.22
N VAL A 181 -0.86 5.39 6.73
CA VAL A 181 -1.97 4.65 7.32
C VAL A 181 -1.40 3.53 8.18
N ILE A 182 -1.81 3.47 9.43
CA ILE A 182 -1.24 2.64 10.48
C ILE A 182 -2.33 1.68 11.01
N PRO A 183 -2.63 0.60 10.27
CA PRO A 183 -3.64 -0.35 10.68
C PRO A 183 -3.16 -1.27 11.81
N GLY A 184 -4.06 -1.60 12.72
CA GLY A 184 -3.98 -2.72 13.63
C GLY A 184 -4.40 -4.03 12.97
N ALA A 185 -4.85 -4.99 13.78
CA ALA A 185 -5.25 -6.31 13.30
C ALA A 185 -6.33 -6.21 12.21
N THR A 186 -5.97 -6.66 11.01
CA THR A 186 -6.84 -6.66 9.83
C THR A 186 -6.86 -8.08 9.25
N ALA A 187 -8.04 -8.60 8.94
CA ALA A 187 -8.26 -9.96 8.44
C ALA A 187 -7.70 -10.13 7.02
N THR A 188 -6.40 -10.42 6.91
CA THR A 188 -5.67 -10.62 5.66
C THR A 188 -4.93 -11.96 5.67
N THR A 189 -4.41 -12.37 4.52
CA THR A 189 -3.56 -13.57 4.40
C THR A 189 -2.20 -13.45 5.09
N MET A 190 -1.90 -12.33 5.71
CA MET A 190 -0.73 -12.14 6.58
C MET A 190 -0.86 -12.94 7.88
N TRP A 191 -2.08 -13.18 8.34
CA TRP A 191 -2.41 -14.04 9.46
C TRP A 191 -2.64 -15.49 9.00
N SER A 192 -2.32 -16.47 9.84
CA SER A 192 -2.68 -17.85 9.56
C SER A 192 -4.21 -18.02 9.47
N LYS A 193 -4.66 -19.09 8.83
CA LYS A 193 -6.09 -19.37 8.70
C LYS A 193 -6.74 -19.59 10.09
N GLU A 194 -6.02 -20.23 10.99
CA GLU A 194 -6.44 -20.51 12.37
C GLU A 194 -6.66 -19.19 13.14
N MET A 195 -5.69 -18.27 13.09
CA MET A 195 -5.78 -16.96 13.73
C MET A 195 -6.94 -16.15 13.18
N ARG A 196 -7.11 -16.13 11.86
CA ARG A 196 -8.24 -15.43 11.24
C ARG A 196 -9.59 -15.99 11.66
N ASN A 197 -9.72 -17.31 11.74
CA ASN A 197 -10.97 -17.96 12.18
C ASN A 197 -11.25 -17.70 13.67
N GLN A 198 -10.21 -17.68 14.50
CA GLN A 198 -10.35 -17.48 15.94
C GLN A 198 -10.68 -16.04 16.31
N PHE A 199 -10.15 -15.06 15.56
CA PHE A 199 -10.23 -13.63 15.90
C PHE A 199 -10.95 -12.79 14.83
N SER A 200 -11.72 -13.41 13.92
CA SER A 200 -12.44 -12.70 12.84
C SER A 200 -13.24 -11.51 13.35
N ASP A 201 -13.98 -11.69 14.43
CA ASP A 201 -14.88 -10.69 14.99
C ASP A 201 -14.15 -9.53 15.68
N ARG A 202 -12.86 -9.74 15.98
CA ARG A 202 -11.96 -8.75 16.58
C ARG A 202 -11.00 -8.09 15.59
N MET A 203 -11.08 -8.43 14.31
CA MET A 203 -10.25 -7.85 13.27
C MET A 203 -11.05 -6.89 12.40
N MET A 204 -10.42 -5.81 11.95
CA MET A 204 -10.95 -4.98 10.88
C MET A 204 -10.95 -5.78 9.57
N THR A 205 -11.85 -5.44 8.66
CA THR A 205 -11.82 -6.00 7.30
C THR A 205 -10.83 -5.25 6.40
N SER A 206 -10.40 -5.87 5.31
CA SER A 206 -9.59 -5.20 4.28
C SER A 206 -10.36 -4.05 3.62
N GLU A 207 -11.66 -4.20 3.49
CA GLU A 207 -12.60 -3.24 2.93
C GLU A 207 -12.73 -1.99 3.82
N ASP A 208 -12.71 -2.14 5.16
CA ASP A 208 -12.72 -1.01 6.09
C ASP A 208 -11.50 -0.11 5.84
N ILE A 209 -10.32 -0.73 5.74
CA ILE A 209 -9.10 0.01 5.44
C ILE A 209 -9.18 0.65 4.06
N ALA A 210 -9.62 -0.09 3.03
CA ALA A 210 -9.72 0.41 1.66
C ALA A 210 -10.61 1.66 1.55
N ARG A 211 -11.77 1.67 2.23
CA ARG A 211 -12.64 2.86 2.27
C ARG A 211 -11.94 4.09 2.89
N VAL A 212 -11.13 3.87 3.94
CA VAL A 212 -10.34 4.97 4.54
C VAL A 212 -9.27 5.46 3.58
N LEU A 213 -8.62 4.59 2.79
CA LEU A 213 -7.64 5.00 1.77
C LEU A 213 -8.29 5.88 0.70
N VAL A 214 -9.47 5.48 0.20
CA VAL A 214 -10.25 6.28 -0.76
C VAL A 214 -10.62 7.64 -0.16
N TRP A 215 -11.14 7.65 1.08
CA TRP A 215 -11.48 8.89 1.78
C TRP A 215 -10.26 9.81 1.92
N ALA A 216 -9.10 9.28 2.33
CA ALA A 216 -7.88 10.07 2.51
C ALA A 216 -7.37 10.67 1.19
N PHE A 217 -7.49 9.93 0.09
CA PHE A 217 -7.12 10.40 -1.25
C PHE A 217 -8.03 11.54 -1.75
N LEU A 218 -9.34 11.42 -1.51
CA LEU A 218 -10.35 12.36 -2.01
C LEU A 218 -10.42 13.69 -1.22
N GLN A 219 -9.56 13.89 -0.21
CA GLN A 219 -9.53 15.14 0.54
C GLN A 219 -9.13 16.32 -0.35
N LYS A 220 -9.69 17.52 -0.05
CA LYS A 220 -9.41 18.76 -0.79
C LYS A 220 -7.91 19.04 -0.89
N GLU A 221 -7.51 19.78 -1.93
CA GLU A 221 -6.10 20.04 -2.25
C GLU A 221 -5.31 20.70 -1.12
N ASN A 222 -5.95 21.56 -0.34
CA ASN A 222 -5.32 22.30 0.76
C ASN A 222 -5.29 21.55 2.10
N LEU A 223 -5.74 20.28 2.13
CA LEU A 223 -5.76 19.44 3.33
C LEU A 223 -4.99 18.15 3.08
N VAL A 224 -4.17 17.76 4.02
CA VAL A 224 -3.55 16.44 4.09
C VAL A 224 -3.75 15.83 5.47
N THR A 225 -4.18 14.58 5.49
CA THR A 225 -4.18 13.77 6.71
C THR A 225 -2.88 13.00 6.75
N GLU A 226 -1.94 13.40 7.59
CA GLU A 226 -0.57 12.89 7.56
C GLU A 226 -0.44 11.48 8.14
N GLU A 227 -1.18 11.20 9.22
CA GLU A 227 -1.21 9.89 9.88
C GLU A 227 -2.63 9.49 10.24
N LEU A 228 -2.99 8.24 9.93
CA LEU A 228 -4.26 7.60 10.30
C LEU A 228 -3.97 6.31 11.05
N VAL A 229 -4.21 6.32 12.36
CA VAL A 229 -4.13 5.10 13.19
C VAL A 229 -5.51 4.47 13.24
N LEU A 230 -5.62 3.25 12.70
CA LEU A 230 -6.87 2.48 12.63
C LEU A 230 -6.73 1.23 13.48
N ARG A 231 -7.64 1.02 14.40
CA ARG A 231 -7.62 -0.15 15.28
C ARG A 231 -8.99 -0.81 15.34
N PRO A 232 -9.04 -2.12 15.59
CA PRO A 232 -10.29 -2.76 16.01
C PRO A 232 -10.86 -2.03 17.21
N ILE A 233 -12.19 -2.01 17.35
CA ILE A 233 -12.87 -1.30 18.45
C ILE A 233 -12.46 -1.84 19.83
N GLU A 234 -12.13 -3.14 19.91
CA GLU A 234 -11.65 -3.78 21.14
C GLU A 234 -10.13 -3.65 21.35
N GLY A 235 -9.44 -2.92 20.48
CA GLY A 235 -7.99 -2.72 20.56
C GLY A 235 -7.19 -3.77 19.82
N ASP A 236 -5.89 -3.85 20.15
CA ASP A 236 -4.94 -4.78 19.52
C ASP A 236 -5.18 -6.22 20.00
N LEU A 237 -4.84 -7.21 19.15
CA LEU A 237 -4.78 -8.63 19.49
C LEU A 237 -3.51 -8.96 20.25
#